data_ce0dd99987bdd25f92158d289b08c22b
#
_entry.id   ce0dd99987bdd25f92158d289b08c22b
#
_cell.length_a   1.000
_cell.length_b   1.000
_cell.length_c   1.000
_cell.angle_alpha   90.00
_cell.angle_beta   90.00
_cell.angle_gamma   90.00
#
_symmetry.space_group_name_H-M   'P 1'
#
loop_
_entity.id
_entity.type
_entity.pdbx_description
1 polymer ?
#
loop_
_entity_poly.entity_id
_entity_poly.type
_entity_poly.pdbx_seq_one_letter_code
_entity_poly.pdbx_strand_id
1 'polypeptide(L)'
;MAADPVFDTNILVYATRPSAAQHAAAKAALTRLEDEGSALWVSPRVLREYLAAVTRPQATAPALPMATAIADVRRFRTAFDVAGEHAGVLDRLLNLLAGSRGAGRQVHDANIVATMLEQGIRRLLTFNAGDFQRFARVIDIEAPS
;
A
#
# COMPACT_ATOMS: atom_id res chain seq x y z
N MET A 1 17.31 6.91 16.72
CA MET A 1 16.12 7.51 16.07
C MET A 1 15.39 6.46 15.28
N ALA A 2 14.07 6.43 15.37
CA ALA A 2 13.29 5.57 14.51
C ALA A 2 13.40 6.06 13.05
N ALA A 3 13.49 5.13 12.11
CA ALA A 3 13.45 5.48 10.70
C ALA A 3 12.03 5.97 10.32
N ASP A 4 11.95 6.74 9.24
CA ASP A 4 10.67 7.29 8.79
C ASP A 4 9.70 6.16 8.40
N PRO A 5 8.42 6.30 8.74
CA PRO A 5 7.42 5.30 8.36
C PRO A 5 7.23 5.24 6.84
N VAL A 6 6.80 4.06 6.37
CA VAL A 6 6.57 3.80 4.95
C VAL A 6 5.14 3.34 4.76
N PHE A 7 4.49 3.82 3.71
CA PHE A 7 3.13 3.43 3.35
C PHE A 7 3.15 2.41 2.22
N ASP A 8 2.44 1.29 2.42
CA ASP A 8 2.34 0.22 1.44
C ASP A 8 1.06 0.35 0.59
N THR A 9 1.18 0.02 -0.70
CA THR A 9 0.01 -0.08 -1.59
C THR A 9 -0.28 -1.51 -2.04
N ASN A 10 0.73 -2.33 -2.30
CA ASN A 10 0.52 -3.66 -2.89
C ASN A 10 1.58 -4.70 -2.51
N ILE A 11 2.52 -4.34 -1.65
CA ILE A 11 3.63 -5.23 -1.29
C ILE A 11 3.13 -6.50 -0.60
N LEU A 12 2.13 -6.37 0.28
CA LEU A 12 1.62 -7.51 1.05
C LEU A 12 1.00 -8.58 0.15
N VAL A 13 0.34 -8.20 -0.95
CA VAL A 13 -0.22 -9.16 -1.91
C VAL A 13 0.89 -10.04 -2.47
N TYR A 14 1.97 -9.44 -2.92
CA TYR A 14 3.08 -10.18 -3.53
C TYR A 14 3.94 -10.90 -2.51
N ALA A 15 4.12 -10.33 -1.32
CA ALA A 15 4.90 -10.96 -0.24
C ALA A 15 4.30 -12.28 0.23
N THR A 16 2.99 -12.47 0.05
CA THR A 16 2.28 -13.69 0.46
C THR A 16 2.01 -14.65 -0.68
N ARG A 17 2.50 -14.36 -1.90
CA ARG A 17 2.25 -15.18 -3.09
C ARG A 17 3.57 -15.67 -3.71
N PRO A 18 4.06 -16.87 -3.30
CA PRO A 18 5.34 -17.39 -3.80
C PRO A 18 5.42 -17.56 -5.32
N SER A 19 4.27 -17.74 -5.99
CA SER A 19 4.22 -17.90 -7.45
C SER A 19 4.29 -16.58 -8.21
N ALA A 20 4.15 -15.44 -7.54
CA ALA A 20 4.22 -14.14 -8.21
C ALA A 20 5.67 -13.77 -8.54
N ALA A 21 5.87 -13.17 -9.71
CA ALA A 21 7.20 -12.71 -10.13
C ALA A 21 7.79 -11.69 -9.15
N GLN A 22 6.94 -10.91 -8.50
CA GLN A 22 7.33 -9.86 -7.56
C GLN A 22 7.57 -10.38 -6.12
N HIS A 23 7.37 -11.67 -5.88
CA HIS A 23 7.42 -12.24 -4.53
C HIS A 23 8.76 -11.99 -3.82
N ALA A 24 9.87 -12.32 -4.47
CA ALA A 24 11.19 -12.16 -3.88
C ALA A 24 11.51 -10.69 -3.55
N ALA A 25 11.18 -9.78 -4.47
CA ALA A 25 11.40 -8.34 -4.26
C ALA A 25 10.52 -7.80 -3.13
N ALA A 26 9.27 -8.25 -3.03
CA ALA A 26 8.37 -7.84 -1.95
C ALA A 26 8.89 -8.29 -0.59
N LYS A 27 9.30 -9.54 -0.47
CA LYS A 27 9.86 -10.06 0.78
C LYS A 27 11.17 -9.37 1.17
N ALA A 28 12.04 -9.12 0.20
CA ALA A 28 13.29 -8.40 0.44
C ALA A 28 13.01 -6.97 0.93
N ALA A 29 12.02 -6.30 0.35
CA ALA A 29 11.63 -4.95 0.78
C ALA A 29 11.13 -4.94 2.23
N LEU A 30 10.28 -5.90 2.62
CA LEU A 30 9.79 -6.00 4.00
C LEU A 30 10.94 -6.27 4.98
N THR A 31 11.87 -7.14 4.64
CA THR A 31 13.04 -7.43 5.47
C THR A 31 13.91 -6.18 5.64
N ARG A 32 14.11 -5.44 4.54
CA ARG A 32 14.89 -4.19 4.58
C ARG A 32 14.26 -3.16 5.50
N LEU A 33 12.94 -2.99 5.42
CA LEU A 33 12.22 -2.05 6.29
C LEU A 33 12.30 -2.46 7.76
N GLU A 34 12.18 -3.75 8.04
CA GLU A 34 12.34 -4.28 9.39
C GLU A 34 13.77 -3.99 9.91
N ASP A 35 14.80 -4.25 9.12
CA ASP A 35 16.18 -3.99 9.48
C ASP A 35 16.45 -2.50 9.70
N GLU A 36 15.80 -1.62 8.94
CA GLU A 36 15.87 -0.17 9.15
C GLU A 36 15.14 0.30 10.41
N GLY A 37 14.23 -0.52 10.94
CA GLY A 37 13.35 -0.10 12.01
C GLY A 37 12.20 0.80 11.54
N SER A 38 11.86 0.75 10.25
CA SER A 38 10.75 1.54 9.68
C SER A 38 9.42 0.87 9.97
N ALA A 39 8.46 1.63 10.49
CA ALA A 39 7.07 1.15 10.61
C ALA A 39 6.42 1.10 9.23
N LEU A 40 5.73 0.00 8.94
CA LEU A 40 4.94 -0.13 7.73
C LEU A 40 3.48 0.23 8.02
N TRP A 41 2.94 1.13 7.21
CA TRP A 41 1.55 1.55 7.29
C TRP A 41 0.77 1.04 6.08
N VAL A 42 -0.47 0.68 6.31
CA VAL A 42 -1.41 0.26 5.26
C VAL A 42 -2.74 1.00 5.45
N SER A 43 -3.57 1.00 4.42
CA SER A 43 -4.92 1.54 4.52
C SER A 43 -5.96 0.42 4.53
N PRO A 44 -7.20 0.68 5.01
CA PRO A 44 -8.28 -0.29 4.88
C PRO A 44 -8.51 -0.71 3.43
N ARG A 45 -8.33 0.20 2.47
CA ARG A 45 -8.43 -0.11 1.04
C ARG A 45 -7.40 -1.17 0.61
N VAL A 46 -6.15 -1.02 1.02
CA VAL A 46 -5.08 -1.98 0.71
C VAL A 46 -5.45 -3.37 1.27
N LEU A 47 -5.99 -3.42 2.47
CA LEU A 47 -6.42 -4.67 3.08
C LEU A 47 -7.63 -5.29 2.35
N ARG A 48 -8.59 -4.47 1.91
CA ARG A 48 -9.71 -4.94 1.09
C ARG A 48 -9.23 -5.48 -0.25
N GLU A 49 -8.30 -4.80 -0.89
CA GLU A 49 -7.70 -5.27 -2.15
C GLU A 49 -6.94 -6.59 -1.95
N TYR A 50 -6.25 -6.74 -0.83
CA TYR A 50 -5.62 -8.00 -0.48
C TYR A 50 -6.64 -9.15 -0.43
N LEU A 51 -7.73 -8.96 0.33
CA LEU A 51 -8.79 -9.95 0.44
C LEU A 51 -9.37 -10.33 -0.92
N ALA A 52 -9.65 -9.34 -1.76
CA ALA A 52 -10.20 -9.56 -3.09
C ALA A 52 -9.20 -10.31 -4.00
N ALA A 53 -7.93 -9.95 -3.95
CA ALA A 53 -6.92 -10.52 -4.83
C ALA A 53 -6.62 -11.99 -4.49
N VAL A 54 -6.43 -12.32 -3.21
CA VAL A 54 -6.00 -13.66 -2.81
C VAL A 54 -7.13 -14.69 -2.81
N THR A 55 -8.38 -14.25 -2.74
CA THR A 55 -9.55 -15.14 -2.75
C THR A 55 -10.09 -15.40 -4.16
N ARG A 56 -9.48 -14.81 -5.19
CA ARG A 56 -9.79 -15.11 -6.59
C ARG A 56 -8.78 -16.08 -7.16
N PRO A 57 -9.20 -17.08 -7.96
CA PRO A 57 -8.25 -17.95 -8.66
C PRO A 57 -7.45 -17.13 -9.66
N GLN A 58 -6.17 -17.46 -9.78
CA GLN A 58 -5.25 -16.84 -10.74
C GLN A 58 -4.56 -17.94 -11.56
N ALA A 59 -3.99 -17.55 -12.71
CA ALA A 59 -3.33 -18.50 -13.61
C ALA A 59 -2.22 -19.30 -12.91
N THR A 60 -1.53 -18.72 -11.94
CA THR A 60 -0.38 -19.33 -11.27
C THR A 60 -0.64 -19.74 -9.82
N ALA A 61 -1.83 -19.44 -9.28
CA ALA A 61 -2.14 -19.77 -7.90
C ALA A 61 -3.63 -20.00 -7.70
N PRO A 62 -4.03 -21.02 -6.94
CA PRO A 62 -5.44 -21.21 -6.57
C PRO A 62 -5.91 -20.13 -5.62
N ALA A 63 -7.22 -19.92 -5.56
CA ALA A 63 -7.81 -19.02 -4.60
C ALA A 63 -7.60 -19.52 -3.16
N LEU A 64 -7.25 -18.62 -2.25
CA LEU A 64 -7.24 -18.96 -0.82
C LEU A 64 -8.68 -19.02 -0.30
N PRO A 65 -8.97 -19.93 0.66
CA PRO A 65 -10.23 -19.85 1.39
C PRO A 65 -10.36 -18.49 2.09
N MET A 66 -11.56 -17.94 2.14
CA MET A 66 -11.78 -16.64 2.78
C MET A 66 -11.32 -16.64 4.25
N ALA A 67 -11.54 -17.72 4.99
CA ALA A 67 -11.09 -17.83 6.36
C ALA A 67 -9.58 -17.64 6.50
N THR A 68 -8.80 -18.21 5.58
CA THR A 68 -7.34 -18.05 5.56
C THR A 68 -6.95 -16.60 5.27
N ALA A 69 -7.58 -15.98 4.28
CA ALA A 69 -7.32 -14.59 3.93
C ALA A 69 -7.66 -13.64 5.09
N ILE A 70 -8.75 -13.88 5.79
CA ILE A 70 -9.13 -13.10 6.98
C ILE A 70 -8.08 -13.24 8.09
N ALA A 71 -7.59 -14.46 8.33
CA ALA A 71 -6.53 -14.69 9.31
C ALA A 71 -5.26 -13.89 8.95
N ASP A 72 -4.91 -13.84 7.66
CA ASP A 72 -3.77 -13.04 7.19
C ASP A 72 -3.96 -11.56 7.50
N VAL A 73 -5.12 -11.01 7.19
CA VAL A 73 -5.42 -9.58 7.45
C VAL A 73 -5.35 -9.27 8.94
N ARG A 74 -5.84 -10.17 9.79
CA ARG A 74 -5.73 -9.99 11.24
C ARG A 74 -4.27 -9.94 11.70
N ARG A 75 -3.40 -10.77 11.12
CA ARG A 75 -1.96 -10.71 11.39
C ARG A 75 -1.35 -9.40 10.92
N PHE A 76 -1.71 -8.91 9.73
CA PHE A 76 -1.23 -7.62 9.23
C PHE A 76 -1.61 -6.47 10.15
N ARG A 77 -2.83 -6.48 10.66
CA ARG A 77 -3.31 -5.46 11.60
C ARG A 77 -2.54 -5.47 12.93
N THR A 78 -1.99 -6.60 13.31
CA THR A 78 -1.15 -6.72 14.51
C THR A 78 0.29 -6.25 14.22
N ALA A 79 0.81 -6.58 13.04
CA ALA A 79 2.20 -6.30 12.67
C ALA A 79 2.41 -4.89 12.12
N PHE A 80 1.40 -4.29 11.48
CA PHE A 80 1.51 -3.01 10.77
C PHE A 80 0.49 -2.01 11.30
N ASP A 81 0.76 -0.73 11.06
CA ASP A 81 -0.17 0.34 11.43
C ASP A 81 -1.20 0.52 10.32
N VAL A 82 -2.45 0.78 10.70
CA VAL A 82 -3.55 1.00 9.75
C VAL A 82 -3.99 2.45 9.82
N ALA A 83 -3.91 3.14 8.68
CA ALA A 83 -4.36 4.53 8.58
C ALA A 83 -5.88 4.59 8.58
N GLY A 84 -6.46 5.44 9.42
CA GLY A 84 -7.91 5.64 9.45
C GLY A 84 -8.41 6.45 8.25
N GLU A 85 -9.64 6.19 7.85
CA GLU A 85 -10.34 7.02 6.88
C GLU A 85 -11.24 8.00 7.65
N HIS A 86 -11.08 9.31 7.40
CA HIS A 86 -11.85 10.35 8.05
C HIS A 86 -11.95 11.60 7.16
N ALA A 87 -12.70 12.59 7.59
CA ALA A 87 -12.99 13.78 6.79
C ALA A 87 -11.74 14.52 6.31
N GLY A 88 -10.67 14.54 7.10
CA GLY A 88 -9.42 15.18 6.71
C GLY A 88 -8.77 14.55 5.49
N VAL A 89 -8.92 13.24 5.31
CA VAL A 89 -8.43 12.56 4.10
C VAL A 89 -9.20 13.05 2.88
N LEU A 90 -10.52 13.17 2.97
CA LEU A 90 -11.33 13.67 1.87
C LEU A 90 -10.94 15.10 1.50
N ASP A 91 -10.74 15.97 2.47
CA ASP A 91 -10.34 17.35 2.20
C ASP A 91 -9.00 17.40 1.47
N ARG A 92 -8.02 16.60 1.88
CA ARG A 92 -6.72 16.52 1.18
C ARG A 92 -6.88 15.96 -0.22
N LEU A 93 -7.73 14.96 -0.41
CA LEU A 93 -8.01 14.40 -1.73
C LEU A 93 -8.56 15.46 -2.67
N LEU A 94 -9.54 16.23 -2.21
CA LEU A 94 -10.12 17.29 -3.04
C LEU A 94 -9.09 18.36 -3.40
N ASN A 95 -8.20 18.71 -2.49
CA ASN A 95 -7.11 19.64 -2.76
C ASN A 95 -6.11 19.09 -3.79
N LEU A 96 -5.76 17.81 -3.68
CA LEU A 96 -4.85 17.17 -4.64
C LEU A 96 -5.46 17.11 -6.05
N LEU A 97 -6.76 16.91 -6.14
CA LEU A 97 -7.47 16.81 -7.43
C LEU A 97 -7.78 18.16 -8.05
N ALA A 98 -7.89 19.24 -7.28
CA ALA A 98 -8.34 20.58 -7.73
C ALA A 98 -7.35 21.16 -8.70
N GLY A 99 -6.45 20.97 -9.20
CA GLY A 99 -5.56 21.48 -10.25
C GLY A 99 -5.10 20.38 -11.18
N SER A 100 -5.67 19.17 -11.02
CA SER A 100 -5.20 18.03 -11.78
C SER A 100 -6.09 17.77 -12.99
N ARG A 101 -5.53 17.13 -14.00
CA ARG A 101 -6.28 16.64 -15.17
C ARG A 101 -6.59 15.14 -15.03
N GLY A 102 -6.28 14.56 -13.89
CA GLY A 102 -6.50 13.13 -13.66
C GLY A 102 -7.96 12.78 -13.52
N ALA A 103 -8.32 11.57 -13.90
CA ALA A 103 -9.67 11.05 -13.82
C ALA A 103 -9.63 9.54 -13.58
N GLY A 104 -10.76 8.98 -13.18
CA GLY A 104 -10.92 7.55 -12.99
C GLY A 104 -9.98 6.97 -11.93
N ARG A 105 -9.18 5.99 -12.30
CA ARG A 105 -8.28 5.29 -11.37
C ARG A 105 -7.30 6.23 -10.67
N GLN A 106 -6.98 7.34 -11.29
CA GLN A 106 -6.07 8.33 -10.70
C GLN A 106 -6.65 8.98 -9.45
N VAL A 107 -7.97 9.00 -9.30
CA VAL A 107 -8.63 9.47 -8.06
C VAL A 107 -8.25 8.56 -6.89
N HIS A 108 -8.19 7.25 -7.13
CA HIS A 108 -7.82 6.29 -6.08
C HIS A 108 -6.34 6.42 -5.70
N ASP A 109 -5.46 6.66 -6.66
CA ASP A 109 -4.04 6.91 -6.39
C ASP A 109 -3.86 8.20 -5.59
N ALA A 110 -4.60 9.24 -5.94
CA ALA A 110 -4.60 10.50 -5.18
C ALA A 110 -5.13 10.29 -3.76
N ASN A 111 -6.10 9.39 -3.55
CA ASN A 111 -6.60 9.08 -2.22
C ASN A 111 -5.55 8.39 -1.34
N ILE A 112 -4.72 7.54 -1.92
CA ILE A 112 -3.58 6.95 -1.20
C ILE A 112 -2.64 8.05 -0.71
N VAL A 113 -2.29 8.97 -1.59
CA VAL A 113 -1.42 10.11 -1.24
C VAL A 113 -2.07 10.99 -0.18
N ALA A 114 -3.37 11.28 -0.30
CA ALA A 114 -4.11 12.05 0.70
C ALA A 114 -4.07 11.39 2.08
N THR A 115 -4.23 10.07 2.13
CA THR A 115 -4.13 9.29 3.36
C THR A 115 -2.73 9.41 3.99
N MET A 116 -1.70 9.29 3.16
CA MET A 116 -0.31 9.44 3.60
C MET A 116 -0.06 10.82 4.21
N LEU A 117 -0.46 11.87 3.50
CA LEU A 117 -0.24 13.25 3.96
C LEU A 117 -0.97 13.53 5.26
N GLU A 118 -2.17 12.99 5.44
CA GLU A 118 -2.93 13.15 6.68
C GLU A 118 -2.23 12.48 7.85
N GLN A 119 -1.53 11.38 7.62
CA GLN A 119 -0.74 10.69 8.65
C GLN A 119 0.68 11.23 8.81
N GLY A 120 1.07 12.22 8.00
CA GLY A 120 2.44 12.74 8.02
C GLY A 120 3.46 11.77 7.43
N ILE A 121 3.05 10.86 6.57
CA ILE A 121 3.93 9.86 5.95
C ILE A 121 4.30 10.33 4.55
N ARG A 122 5.60 10.38 4.26
CA ARG A 122 6.09 10.81 2.95
C ARG A 122 6.59 9.68 2.07
N ARG A 123 6.97 8.54 2.64
CA ARG A 123 7.56 7.43 1.89
C ARG A 123 6.48 6.47 1.43
N LEU A 124 6.38 6.26 0.13
CA LEU A 124 5.45 5.32 -0.50
C LEU A 124 6.25 4.16 -1.10
N LEU A 125 5.91 2.94 -0.72
CA LEU A 125 6.48 1.73 -1.30
C LEU A 125 5.45 1.09 -2.23
N THR A 126 5.77 0.99 -3.52
CA THR A 126 4.83 0.51 -4.53
C THR A 126 5.54 -0.15 -5.71
N PHE A 127 4.95 -1.20 -6.28
CA PHE A 127 5.38 -1.74 -7.56
C PHE A 127 4.92 -0.90 -8.76
N ASN A 128 4.01 0.06 -8.54
CA ASN A 128 3.44 0.91 -9.59
C ASN A 128 3.96 2.35 -9.49
N ALA A 129 5.27 2.51 -9.33
CA ALA A 129 5.89 3.82 -9.11
C ALA A 129 5.50 4.86 -10.16
N GLY A 130 5.36 4.45 -11.42
CA GLY A 130 4.97 5.35 -12.52
C GLY A 130 3.62 6.01 -12.30
N ASP A 131 2.67 5.33 -11.68
CA ASP A 131 1.32 5.85 -11.43
C ASP A 131 1.33 7.01 -10.41
N PHE A 132 2.39 7.13 -9.62
CA PHE A 132 2.49 8.13 -8.55
C PHE A 132 3.46 9.28 -8.87
N GLN A 133 4.11 9.26 -10.02
CA GLN A 133 5.14 10.28 -10.36
C GLN A 133 4.61 11.72 -10.31
N ARG A 134 3.35 11.94 -10.64
CA ARG A 134 2.75 13.27 -10.55
C ARG A 134 2.66 13.81 -9.12
N PHE A 135 2.84 12.96 -8.11
CA PHE A 135 2.84 13.35 -6.69
C PHE A 135 4.27 13.47 -6.11
N ALA A 136 5.30 13.35 -6.94
CA ALA A 136 6.70 13.33 -6.51
C ALA A 136 7.14 14.59 -5.76
N ARG A 137 6.38 15.68 -5.84
CA ARG A 137 6.68 16.91 -5.10
C ARG A 137 6.25 16.81 -3.63
N VAL A 138 5.31 15.94 -3.31
CA VAL A 138 4.74 15.85 -1.95
C VAL A 138 5.06 14.52 -1.26
N ILE A 139 5.46 13.50 -2.00
CA ILE A 139 5.84 12.19 -1.45
C ILE A 139 7.14 11.69 -2.07
N ASP A 140 7.78 10.75 -1.37
CA ASP A 140 8.97 10.05 -1.84
C ASP A 140 8.56 8.65 -2.29
N ILE A 141 8.74 8.34 -3.57
CA ILE A 141 8.26 7.10 -4.19
C ILE A 141 9.41 6.10 -4.21
N GLU A 142 9.20 4.92 -3.62
CA GLU A 142 10.18 3.84 -3.57
C GLU A 142 9.61 2.60 -4.25
N ALA A 143 10.40 2.00 -5.12
CA ALA A 143 10.06 0.72 -5.73
C ALA A 143 10.78 -0.40 -4.99
N PRO A 144 10.13 -1.56 -4.79
CA PRO A 144 10.81 -2.74 -4.27
C PRO A 144 11.87 -3.23 -5.26
N SER A 145 13.03 -3.53 -4.76
CA SER A 145 14.12 -4.02 -5.60
C SER A 145 14.98 -5.02 -4.85
#